data_55b010941420a8ade4aa7caad0bce772
#
_entry.id   55b010941420a8ade4aa7caad0bce772
#
_cell.length_a   1.000
_cell.length_b   1.000
_cell.length_c   1.000
_cell.angle_alpha   90.00
_cell.angle_beta   90.00
_cell.angle_gamma   90.00
#
_symmetry.space_group_name_H-M   'P 1'
#
loop_
_entity.id
_entity.type
_entity.pdbx_description
1 polymer ?
#
loop_
_entity_poly.entity_id
_entity_poly.type
_entity_poly.pdbx_seq_one_letter_code
_entity_poly.pdbx_strand_id
1 'polypeptide(L)'
;TISILSVQLAVFAQRNEPEDYYVSAYNEMPDMLAGRDSLSIKRAVFLAEWAYSEGILDYKAAFSDEINRIVKFIGLFYETNNLSSYRTGKQMALNEYFFRPYSGNQYEPYTYDFESFSLDFKGPWERQFVSEVLKTHKGQCRSLPWMYKILADEIGANVSLAYAPRHCYIMYKDEDNLTPEDWINLELTTQQMQPAWWIKKDFGICDNAVKAGTYMTPLTDTQTVACQMSDLALGYREKFDRYDEFTFCCASRSLEFYPMNPNAWIIRGKSLEQMLQGHLTRTQDTIDEYALHLLYLMEDAKLHLKSSYMTEETEEMLERRKEQAFEAQKHANENYLQK
;
A
#
# COMPACT_ATOMS: atom_id res chain seq x y z
N THR A 1 -11.22 17.85 -23.54
CA THR A 1 -10.38 16.66 -23.90
C THR A 1 -10.48 15.51 -22.90
N ILE A 2 -10.96 15.76 -21.67
CA ILE A 2 -11.27 14.73 -20.65
C ILE A 2 -12.55 13.93 -21.01
N SER A 3 -13.37 14.43 -21.92
CA SER A 3 -14.70 13.90 -22.24
C SER A 3 -14.71 12.62 -23.10
N ILE A 4 -13.62 12.25 -23.76
CA ILE A 4 -13.60 11.07 -24.63
C ILE A 4 -13.25 9.79 -23.87
N LEU A 5 -12.40 9.86 -22.84
CA LEU A 5 -12.03 8.72 -22.00
C LEU A 5 -13.11 8.35 -20.96
N SER A 6 -13.91 9.31 -20.52
CA SER A 6 -14.98 9.07 -19.55
C SER A 6 -16.22 8.37 -20.14
N VAL A 7 -16.39 8.38 -21.46
CA VAL A 7 -17.56 7.77 -22.11
C VAL A 7 -17.38 6.26 -22.35
N GLN A 8 -16.14 5.74 -22.41
CA GLN A 8 -15.91 4.33 -22.70
C GLN A 8 -16.07 3.42 -21.46
N LEU A 9 -15.83 3.90 -20.26
CA LEU A 9 -16.08 3.12 -19.03
C LEU A 9 -17.57 2.87 -18.73
N ALA A 10 -18.46 3.66 -19.30
CA ALA A 10 -19.92 3.50 -19.13
C ALA A 10 -20.55 2.34 -19.94
N VAL A 11 -19.82 1.73 -20.86
CA VAL A 11 -20.35 0.66 -21.75
C VAL A 11 -20.15 -0.75 -21.17
N PHE A 12 -19.41 -0.92 -20.08
CA PHE A 12 -19.13 -2.22 -19.47
C PHE A 12 -20.20 -2.75 -18.50
N ALA A 13 -21.30 -2.07 -18.34
CA ALA A 13 -22.38 -2.52 -17.46
C ALA A 13 -23.27 -3.58 -18.12
N GLN A 14 -22.91 -4.88 -18.01
CA GLN A 14 -23.83 -6.04 -17.95
C GLN A 14 -23.22 -7.38 -18.38
N ARG A 15 -22.03 -7.70 -17.92
CA ARG A 15 -21.54 -9.09 -17.96
C ARG A 15 -20.88 -9.36 -16.61
N ASN A 16 -21.10 -10.49 -15.98
CA ASN A 16 -20.33 -10.95 -14.80
C ASN A 16 -18.92 -11.41 -15.23
N GLU A 17 -18.23 -10.58 -15.99
CA GLU A 17 -16.85 -10.81 -16.40
C GLU A 17 -15.92 -10.34 -15.26
N PRO A 18 -14.75 -10.94 -15.08
CA PRO A 18 -13.82 -10.55 -14.01
C PRO A 18 -13.47 -9.05 -14.00
N GLU A 19 -13.42 -8.40 -15.18
CA GLU A 19 -13.19 -6.96 -15.29
C GLU A 19 -14.29 -6.10 -14.66
N ASP A 20 -15.52 -6.57 -14.59
CA ASP A 20 -16.64 -5.80 -14.02
C ASP A 20 -16.45 -5.53 -12.52
N TYR A 21 -15.79 -6.43 -11.79
CA TYR A 21 -15.45 -6.22 -10.38
C TYR A 21 -14.44 -5.09 -10.22
N TYR A 22 -13.47 -5.00 -11.13
CA TYR A 22 -12.49 -3.90 -11.13
C TYR A 22 -13.12 -2.55 -11.46
N VAL A 23 -14.03 -2.52 -12.43
CA VAL A 23 -14.80 -1.31 -12.78
C VAL A 23 -15.68 -0.87 -11.60
N SER A 24 -16.31 -1.82 -10.92
CA SER A 24 -17.13 -1.54 -9.74
C SER A 24 -16.30 -0.94 -8.59
N ALA A 25 -15.14 -1.53 -8.28
CA ALA A 25 -14.21 -1.01 -7.28
C ALA A 25 -13.65 0.37 -7.68
N TYR A 26 -13.32 0.55 -8.97
CA TYR A 26 -12.89 1.85 -9.50
C TYR A 26 -13.95 2.93 -9.32
N ASN A 27 -15.23 2.62 -9.51
CA ASN A 27 -16.30 3.62 -9.43
C ASN A 27 -16.59 4.07 -7.99
N GLU A 28 -16.39 3.20 -6.99
CA GLU A 28 -16.64 3.54 -5.57
C GLU A 28 -15.52 4.41 -4.97
N MET A 29 -14.26 4.12 -5.24
CA MET A 29 -13.13 4.84 -4.63
C MET A 29 -13.08 6.35 -4.94
N PRO A 30 -13.34 6.84 -6.17
CA PRO A 30 -13.35 8.26 -6.48
C PRO A 30 -14.42 9.06 -5.72
N ASP A 31 -15.52 8.45 -5.32
CA ASP A 31 -16.54 9.12 -4.52
C ASP A 31 -16.04 9.40 -3.10
N MET A 32 -15.31 8.46 -2.51
CA MET A 32 -14.60 8.67 -1.23
C MET A 32 -13.55 9.78 -1.36
N LEU A 33 -12.73 9.72 -2.42
CA LEU A 33 -11.66 10.71 -2.66
C LEU A 33 -12.19 12.13 -2.90
N ALA A 34 -13.33 12.25 -3.57
CA ALA A 34 -13.98 13.53 -3.86
C ALA A 34 -14.86 14.04 -2.71
N GLY A 35 -14.95 13.31 -1.58
CA GLY A 35 -15.79 13.69 -0.43
C GLY A 35 -17.30 13.57 -0.70
N ARG A 36 -17.70 12.79 -1.71
CA ARG A 36 -19.11 12.47 -1.95
C ARG A 36 -19.59 11.29 -1.11
N ASP A 37 -18.64 10.47 -0.64
CA ASP A 37 -18.85 9.42 0.34
C ASP A 37 -17.79 9.51 1.45
N SER A 38 -18.00 8.78 2.55
CA SER A 38 -17.10 8.74 3.69
C SER A 38 -15.76 8.15 3.31
N LEU A 39 -14.67 8.86 3.60
CA LEU A 39 -13.32 8.36 3.36
C LEU A 39 -13.04 7.17 4.27
N SER A 40 -12.72 6.00 3.70
CA SER A 40 -12.46 4.78 4.44
C SER A 40 -11.30 3.99 3.83
N ILE A 41 -10.17 3.99 4.52
CA ILE A 41 -8.99 3.19 4.12
C ILE A 41 -9.34 1.69 4.14
N LYS A 42 -10.03 1.24 5.20
CA LYS A 42 -10.50 -0.14 5.32
C LYS A 42 -11.35 -0.58 4.10
N ARG A 43 -12.27 0.28 3.67
CA ARG A 43 -13.13 -0.01 2.51
C ARG A 43 -12.34 0.00 1.20
N ALA A 44 -11.45 0.96 1.01
CA ALA A 44 -10.64 1.05 -0.20
C ALA A 44 -9.70 -0.16 -0.38
N VAL A 45 -9.05 -0.61 0.70
CA VAL A 45 -8.24 -1.85 0.70
C VAL A 45 -9.09 -3.06 0.35
N PHE A 46 -10.24 -3.20 1.01
CA PHE A 46 -11.17 -4.29 0.70
C PHE A 46 -11.59 -4.30 -0.77
N LEU A 47 -11.92 -3.15 -1.36
CA LEU A 47 -12.36 -3.07 -2.76
C LEU A 47 -11.30 -3.58 -3.75
N ALA A 48 -10.02 -3.27 -3.52
CA ALA A 48 -8.94 -3.77 -4.36
C ALA A 48 -8.79 -5.31 -4.26
N GLU A 49 -8.88 -5.86 -3.06
CA GLU A 49 -8.81 -7.30 -2.82
C GLU A 49 -10.07 -8.04 -3.33
N TRP A 50 -11.25 -7.43 -3.14
CA TRP A 50 -12.53 -7.94 -3.61
C TRP A 50 -12.60 -8.02 -5.14
N ALA A 51 -12.09 -7.00 -5.83
CA ALA A 51 -12.02 -7.00 -7.29
C ALA A 51 -11.11 -8.13 -7.81
N TYR A 52 -9.93 -8.32 -7.20
CA TYR A 52 -9.04 -9.42 -7.56
C TYR A 52 -9.68 -10.80 -7.31
N SER A 53 -10.41 -10.94 -6.22
CA SER A 53 -11.12 -12.17 -5.82
C SER A 53 -12.47 -12.36 -6.55
N GLU A 54 -12.75 -11.59 -7.60
CA GLU A 54 -13.97 -11.69 -8.42
C GLU A 54 -15.27 -11.68 -7.58
N GLY A 55 -15.29 -10.81 -6.57
CA GLY A 55 -16.44 -10.63 -5.70
C GLY A 55 -16.67 -11.73 -4.65
N ILE A 56 -15.80 -12.73 -4.57
CA ILE A 56 -15.93 -13.85 -3.62
C ILE A 56 -15.70 -13.40 -2.17
N LEU A 57 -14.83 -12.40 -1.95
CA LEU A 57 -14.48 -11.92 -0.62
C LEU A 57 -15.68 -11.19 0.01
N ASP A 58 -16.18 -11.68 1.14
CA ASP A 58 -17.27 -11.03 1.88
C ASP A 58 -16.72 -9.95 2.82
N TYR A 59 -17.21 -8.70 2.67
CA TYR A 59 -16.73 -7.56 3.46
C TYR A 59 -16.95 -7.75 4.95
N LYS A 60 -18.10 -8.30 5.34
CA LYS A 60 -18.43 -8.45 6.75
C LYS A 60 -17.64 -9.59 7.38
N ALA A 61 -17.78 -10.80 6.83
CA ALA A 61 -17.23 -12.01 7.44
C ALA A 61 -15.70 -12.10 7.30
N ALA A 62 -15.15 -11.77 6.13
CA ALA A 62 -13.72 -11.95 5.85
C ALA A 62 -12.86 -10.75 6.25
N PHE A 63 -13.46 -9.60 6.59
CA PHE A 63 -12.71 -8.36 6.82
C PHE A 63 -13.17 -7.60 8.07
N SER A 64 -14.41 -7.09 8.05
CA SER A 64 -14.87 -6.15 9.08
C SER A 64 -15.07 -6.78 10.44
N ASP A 65 -15.65 -7.99 10.53
CA ASP A 65 -15.91 -8.66 11.80
C ASP A 65 -14.59 -9.03 12.50
N GLU A 66 -13.60 -9.49 11.76
CA GLU A 66 -12.29 -9.82 12.31
C GLU A 66 -11.54 -8.57 12.78
N ILE A 67 -11.53 -7.50 11.99
CA ILE A 67 -10.95 -6.21 12.39
C ILE A 67 -11.64 -5.71 13.68
N ASN A 68 -12.96 -5.75 13.76
CA ASN A 68 -13.70 -5.34 14.95
C ASN A 68 -13.37 -6.19 16.18
N ARG A 69 -13.12 -7.49 16.00
CA ARG A 69 -12.65 -8.38 17.07
C ARG A 69 -11.28 -7.95 17.59
N ILE A 70 -10.35 -7.69 16.66
CA ILE A 70 -8.98 -7.24 16.99
C ILE A 70 -9.00 -5.91 17.73
N VAL A 71 -9.77 -4.94 17.24
CA VAL A 71 -9.92 -3.60 17.85
C VAL A 71 -10.36 -3.70 19.32
N LYS A 72 -11.28 -4.61 19.64
CA LYS A 72 -11.71 -4.85 21.04
C LYS A 72 -10.58 -5.34 21.92
N PHE A 73 -9.72 -6.24 21.43
CA PHE A 73 -8.57 -6.72 22.20
C PHE A 73 -7.52 -5.64 22.41
N ILE A 74 -7.25 -4.83 21.38
CA ILE A 74 -6.32 -3.69 21.50
C ILE A 74 -6.86 -2.67 22.50
N GLY A 75 -8.16 -2.36 22.44
CA GLY A 75 -8.81 -1.45 23.38
C GLY A 75 -8.75 -1.97 24.82
N LEU A 76 -9.03 -3.25 25.05
CA LEU A 76 -8.93 -3.87 26.36
C LEU A 76 -7.49 -3.81 26.90
N PHE A 77 -6.48 -4.09 26.07
CA PHE A 77 -5.08 -3.98 26.45
C PHE A 77 -4.71 -2.55 26.83
N TYR A 78 -5.13 -1.57 26.02
CA TYR A 78 -4.92 -0.13 26.25
C TYR A 78 -5.47 0.30 27.63
N GLU A 79 -6.71 -0.07 27.94
CA GLU A 79 -7.37 0.27 29.21
C GLU A 79 -6.72 -0.45 30.40
N THR A 80 -6.51 -1.77 30.29
CA THR A 80 -5.97 -2.59 31.38
C THR A 80 -4.57 -2.15 31.81
N ASN A 81 -3.76 -1.66 30.87
CA ASN A 81 -2.38 -1.23 31.13
C ASN A 81 -2.27 0.28 31.39
N ASN A 82 -3.38 1.01 31.53
CA ASN A 82 -3.41 2.46 31.78
C ASN A 82 -2.60 3.28 30.76
N LEU A 83 -2.62 2.85 29.48
CA LEU A 83 -1.82 3.50 28.42
C LEU A 83 -2.35 4.89 28.05
N SER A 84 -3.50 5.30 28.55
CA SER A 84 -4.04 6.67 28.41
C SER A 84 -3.15 7.75 29.04
N SER A 85 -2.19 7.39 29.87
CA SER A 85 -1.17 8.31 30.42
C SER A 85 -0.12 8.74 29.39
N TYR A 86 -0.01 8.03 28.28
CA TYR A 86 0.89 8.32 27.17
C TYR A 86 0.12 8.84 25.97
N ARG A 87 0.68 9.81 25.25
CA ARG A 87 0.08 10.34 24.01
C ARG A 87 0.13 9.32 22.89
N THR A 88 1.19 8.52 22.86
CA THR A 88 1.38 7.39 21.93
C THR A 88 0.87 6.04 22.50
N GLY A 89 0.05 6.08 23.55
CA GLY A 89 -0.43 4.89 24.23
C GLY A 89 -1.24 3.93 23.34
N LYS A 90 -1.99 4.47 22.35
CA LYS A 90 -2.71 3.64 21.37
C LYS A 90 -1.76 2.92 20.41
N GLN A 91 -0.70 3.59 19.97
CA GLN A 91 0.36 2.99 19.16
C GLN A 91 1.11 1.91 19.97
N MET A 92 1.35 2.15 21.25
CA MET A 92 1.94 1.13 22.13
C MET A 92 1.05 -0.13 22.24
N ALA A 93 -0.26 0.05 22.43
CA ALA A 93 -1.20 -1.08 22.46
C ALA A 93 -1.26 -1.84 21.13
N LEU A 94 -1.22 -1.13 20.03
CA LEU A 94 -1.20 -1.71 18.71
C LEU A 94 0.11 -2.48 18.43
N ASN A 95 1.27 -1.91 18.81
CA ASN A 95 2.56 -2.58 18.71
C ASN A 95 2.58 -3.88 19.53
N GLU A 96 2.03 -3.86 20.74
CA GLU A 96 1.93 -5.06 21.58
C GLU A 96 1.09 -6.14 20.88
N TYR A 97 -0.05 -5.77 20.31
CA TYR A 97 -0.89 -6.70 19.54
C TYR A 97 -0.17 -7.29 18.32
N PHE A 98 0.57 -6.47 17.59
CA PHE A 98 1.27 -6.91 16.37
C PHE A 98 2.47 -7.81 16.67
N PHE A 99 3.28 -7.46 17.68
CA PHE A 99 4.62 -8.04 17.82
C PHE A 99 4.79 -9.00 18.99
N ARG A 100 3.83 -9.02 19.92
CA ARG A 100 3.93 -9.83 21.12
C ARG A 100 2.88 -10.92 21.14
N PRO A 101 3.25 -12.19 21.44
CA PRO A 101 2.26 -13.22 21.67
C PRO A 101 1.59 -13.02 23.02
N TYR A 102 0.28 -12.86 23.03
CA TYR A 102 -0.55 -12.83 24.22
C TYR A 102 -1.96 -13.35 23.88
N SER A 103 -2.80 -13.55 24.89
CA SER A 103 -4.12 -14.17 24.71
C SER A 103 -5.03 -13.45 23.70
N GLY A 104 -4.90 -12.13 23.54
CA GLY A 104 -5.71 -11.33 22.62
C GLY A 104 -5.44 -11.65 21.15
N ASN A 105 -4.24 -12.05 20.80
CA ASN A 105 -3.85 -12.50 19.45
C ASN A 105 -3.61 -14.01 19.37
N GLN A 106 -4.16 -14.77 20.31
CA GLN A 106 -4.05 -16.23 20.40
C GLN A 106 -2.60 -16.75 20.48
N TYR A 107 -1.70 -15.91 21.01
CA TYR A 107 -0.24 -16.15 21.08
C TYR A 107 0.43 -16.25 19.70
N GLU A 108 -0.20 -15.72 18.66
CA GLU A 108 0.30 -15.70 17.27
C GLU A 108 0.48 -14.24 16.80
N PRO A 109 1.65 -13.62 17.05
CA PRO A 109 1.92 -12.27 16.57
C PRO A 109 2.03 -12.24 15.04
N TYR A 110 1.85 -11.06 14.45
CA TYR A 110 2.03 -10.88 13.01
C TYR A 110 3.51 -10.92 12.65
N THR A 111 3.81 -11.66 11.58
CA THR A 111 5.18 -11.89 11.13
C THR A 111 5.34 -11.63 9.64
N TYR A 112 6.58 -11.38 9.23
CA TYR A 112 6.93 -11.27 7.82
C TYR A 112 6.92 -12.62 7.15
N ASP A 113 6.31 -12.68 5.93
CA ASP A 113 6.26 -13.92 5.14
C ASP A 113 7.49 -14.03 4.23
N PHE A 114 8.52 -14.73 4.70
CA PHE A 114 9.76 -14.95 3.96
C PHE A 114 9.62 -15.88 2.74
N GLU A 115 8.58 -16.70 2.69
CA GLU A 115 8.37 -17.63 1.56
C GLU A 115 8.04 -16.91 0.26
N SER A 116 7.45 -15.71 0.37
CA SER A 116 7.07 -14.88 -0.78
C SER A 116 8.06 -13.76 -1.07
N PHE A 117 9.23 -13.79 -0.45
CA PHE A 117 10.20 -12.71 -0.60
C PHE A 117 10.97 -12.83 -1.91
N SER A 118 10.73 -11.93 -2.85
CA SER A 118 11.52 -11.79 -4.09
C SER A 118 11.30 -10.41 -4.71
N LEU A 119 12.26 -9.94 -5.54
CA LEU A 119 12.11 -8.70 -6.31
C LEU A 119 10.88 -8.72 -7.22
N ASP A 120 10.61 -9.87 -7.83
CA ASP A 120 9.53 -10.06 -8.80
C ASP A 120 8.26 -10.61 -8.17
N PHE A 121 8.22 -10.75 -6.85
CA PHE A 121 7.11 -11.36 -6.11
C PHE A 121 6.55 -12.62 -6.81
N LYS A 122 7.21 -13.74 -6.65
CA LYS A 122 6.85 -15.02 -7.35
C LYS A 122 5.75 -15.83 -6.66
N GLY A 123 5.22 -15.35 -5.53
CA GLY A 123 4.13 -16.02 -4.82
C GLY A 123 2.74 -15.65 -5.37
N PRO A 124 1.68 -16.29 -4.88
CA PRO A 124 0.30 -15.87 -5.16
C PRO A 124 0.08 -14.41 -4.74
N TRP A 125 -0.57 -13.62 -5.61
CA TRP A 125 -0.77 -12.19 -5.39
C TRP A 125 -1.55 -11.91 -4.10
N GLU A 126 -2.42 -12.81 -3.70
CA GLU A 126 -3.22 -12.77 -2.47
C GLU A 126 -2.37 -12.67 -1.20
N ARG A 127 -1.11 -13.11 -1.21
CA ARG A 127 -0.20 -12.95 -0.07
C ARG A 127 0.12 -11.48 0.26
N GLN A 128 -0.20 -10.56 -0.66
CA GLN A 128 -0.11 -9.12 -0.43
C GLN A 128 -1.39 -8.51 0.15
N PHE A 129 -2.40 -9.32 0.44
CA PHE A 129 -3.70 -8.88 0.91
C PHE A 129 -3.77 -8.80 2.44
N VAL A 130 -4.49 -7.79 2.93
CA VAL A 130 -4.83 -7.66 4.35
C VAL A 130 -5.75 -8.80 4.78
N SER A 131 -6.68 -9.24 3.92
CA SER A 131 -7.53 -10.39 4.19
C SER A 131 -6.74 -11.68 4.40
N GLU A 132 -5.60 -11.84 3.74
CA GLU A 132 -4.72 -12.99 3.97
C GLU A 132 -3.92 -12.84 5.27
N VAL A 133 -3.46 -11.62 5.60
CA VAL A 133 -2.81 -11.34 6.90
C VAL A 133 -3.76 -11.62 8.06
N LEU A 134 -5.04 -11.26 7.93
CA LEU A 134 -6.06 -11.55 8.95
C LEU A 134 -6.23 -13.06 9.21
N LYS A 135 -6.05 -13.90 8.18
CA LYS A 135 -6.17 -15.36 8.31
C LYS A 135 -4.91 -16.05 8.81
N THR A 136 -3.75 -15.59 8.34
CA THR A 136 -2.49 -16.33 8.48
C THR A 136 -1.54 -15.73 9.50
N HIS A 137 -1.79 -14.51 9.95
CA HIS A 137 -0.88 -13.67 10.73
C HIS A 137 0.49 -13.47 10.06
N LYS A 138 0.58 -13.73 8.75
CA LYS A 138 1.78 -13.51 7.94
C LYS A 138 1.50 -12.50 6.86
N GLY A 139 2.43 -11.59 6.61
CA GLY A 139 2.27 -10.57 5.60
C GLY A 139 3.57 -10.08 4.99
N GLN A 140 3.43 -9.21 4.00
CA GLN A 140 4.52 -8.60 3.26
C GLN A 140 4.77 -7.16 3.71
N CYS A 141 5.84 -6.56 3.20
CA CYS A 141 6.14 -5.13 3.44
C CYS A 141 5.02 -4.18 2.99
N ARG A 142 4.04 -4.68 2.24
CA ARG A 142 2.82 -3.99 1.86
C ARG A 142 1.67 -4.31 2.81
N SER A 143 1.25 -5.56 2.92
CA SER A 143 0.03 -5.94 3.64
C SER A 143 0.12 -5.68 5.15
N LEU A 144 1.29 -5.85 5.77
CA LEU A 144 1.47 -5.55 7.20
C LEU A 144 1.24 -4.07 7.54
N PRO A 145 1.87 -3.08 6.84
CA PRO A 145 1.59 -1.66 7.09
C PRO A 145 0.14 -1.26 6.81
N TRP A 146 -0.48 -1.81 5.77
CA TRP A 146 -1.89 -1.53 5.48
C TRP A 146 -2.81 -2.03 6.58
N MET A 147 -2.59 -3.26 7.08
CA MET A 147 -3.35 -3.78 8.21
C MET A 147 -3.13 -2.95 9.47
N TYR A 148 -1.88 -2.59 9.78
CA TYR A 148 -1.54 -1.74 10.91
C TYR A 148 -2.27 -0.39 10.83
N LYS A 149 -2.26 0.27 9.66
CA LYS A 149 -2.95 1.55 9.43
C LYS A 149 -4.46 1.41 9.62
N ILE A 150 -5.08 0.35 9.09
CA ILE A 150 -6.52 0.12 9.28
C ILE A 150 -6.86 -0.02 10.77
N LEU A 151 -6.11 -0.84 11.50
CA LEU A 151 -6.34 -1.02 12.94
C LEU A 151 -6.10 0.28 13.72
N ALA A 152 -5.08 1.06 13.35
CA ALA A 152 -4.80 2.36 13.95
C ALA A 152 -5.97 3.33 13.78
N ASP A 153 -6.55 3.39 12.60
CA ASP A 153 -7.72 4.25 12.33
C ASP A 153 -8.94 3.83 13.16
N GLU A 154 -9.20 2.53 13.24
CA GLU A 154 -10.33 1.99 13.99
C GLU A 154 -10.21 2.26 15.52
N ILE A 155 -9.01 2.29 16.08
CA ILE A 155 -8.78 2.66 17.49
C ILE A 155 -8.54 4.16 17.69
N GLY A 156 -8.48 4.94 16.62
CA GLY A 156 -8.17 6.36 16.63
C GLY A 156 -6.73 6.67 17.06
N ALA A 157 -5.75 5.85 16.64
CA ALA A 157 -4.33 6.13 16.77
C ALA A 157 -3.86 6.93 15.55
N ASN A 158 -3.12 8.02 15.79
CA ASN A 158 -2.62 8.86 14.72
C ASN A 158 -1.34 8.26 14.12
N VAL A 159 -1.48 7.54 13.01
CA VAL A 159 -0.35 6.98 12.25
C VAL A 159 -0.55 7.23 10.76
N SER A 160 0.54 7.24 10.02
CA SER A 160 0.56 7.38 8.56
C SER A 160 1.33 6.23 7.91
N LEU A 161 0.93 5.87 6.69
CA LEU A 161 1.81 5.12 5.81
C LEU A 161 2.89 6.04 5.25
N ALA A 162 4.06 5.49 4.94
CA ALA A 162 5.11 6.14 4.19
C ALA A 162 5.75 5.18 3.21
N TYR A 163 6.21 5.71 2.07
CA TYR A 163 6.89 4.91 1.06
C TYR A 163 8.42 5.03 1.15
N ALA A 164 9.06 3.93 0.81
CA ALA A 164 10.45 3.83 0.39
C ALA A 164 10.49 3.10 -0.97
N PRO A 165 11.62 3.02 -1.68
CA PRO A 165 11.72 2.24 -2.91
C PRO A 165 11.20 0.82 -2.73
N ARG A 166 10.12 0.46 -3.48
CA ARG A 166 9.43 -0.84 -3.44
C ARG A 166 9.01 -1.31 -2.03
N HIS A 167 8.81 -0.37 -1.12
CA HIS A 167 8.54 -0.67 0.28
C HIS A 167 7.54 0.32 0.88
N CYS A 168 6.83 -0.14 1.90
CA CYS A 168 5.90 0.66 2.69
C CYS A 168 6.13 0.36 4.18
N TYR A 169 6.04 1.39 5.01
CA TYR A 169 6.22 1.29 6.45
C TYR A 169 5.33 2.32 7.17
N ILE A 170 5.36 2.33 8.49
CA ILE A 170 4.53 3.21 9.33
C ILE A 170 5.36 4.37 9.85
N MET A 171 4.77 5.57 9.80
CA MET A 171 5.28 6.76 10.49
C MET A 171 4.24 7.32 11.45
N TYR A 172 4.67 7.77 12.61
CA TYR A 172 3.85 8.58 13.54
C TYR A 172 4.72 9.54 14.35
N LYS A 173 4.11 10.63 14.83
CA LYS A 173 4.83 11.58 15.67
C LYS A 173 5.21 10.98 17.01
N ASP A 174 6.43 11.27 17.45
CA ASP A 174 6.92 10.93 18.77
C ASP A 174 6.45 11.98 19.79
N GLU A 175 5.17 11.91 20.17
CA GLU A 175 4.58 12.88 21.09
C GLU A 175 5.02 12.70 22.55
N ASP A 176 5.63 11.56 22.86
CA ASP A 176 6.13 11.24 24.21
C ASP A 176 7.66 11.38 24.32
N ASN A 177 8.34 11.84 23.26
CA ASN A 177 9.80 12.01 23.17
C ASN A 177 10.58 10.74 23.52
N LEU A 178 10.16 9.61 22.93
CA LEU A 178 10.78 8.30 23.13
C LEU A 178 12.10 8.16 22.35
N THR A 179 12.28 8.98 21.31
CA THR A 179 13.44 8.99 20.43
C THR A 179 14.00 10.40 20.29
N PRO A 180 15.23 10.59 19.78
CA PRO A 180 15.76 11.91 19.48
C PRO A 180 15.17 12.54 18.20
N GLU A 181 14.28 11.84 17.48
CA GLU A 181 13.67 12.29 16.24
C GLU A 181 12.21 12.69 16.49
N ASP A 182 11.67 13.65 15.72
CA ASP A 182 10.25 14.07 15.82
C ASP A 182 9.27 12.98 15.34
N TRP A 183 9.75 12.03 14.55
CA TRP A 183 8.97 10.98 13.93
C TRP A 183 9.55 9.60 14.25
N ILE A 184 8.67 8.70 14.63
CA ILE A 184 8.97 7.28 14.73
C ILE A 184 8.71 6.63 13.38
N ASN A 185 9.72 5.94 12.84
CA ASN A 185 9.59 5.09 11.66
C ASN A 185 9.52 3.65 12.14
N LEU A 186 8.34 3.05 12.03
CA LEU A 186 8.11 1.67 12.47
C LEU A 186 8.19 0.73 11.27
N GLU A 187 9.25 -0.07 11.25
CA GLU A 187 9.50 -1.08 10.23
C GLU A 187 8.88 -2.42 10.66
N LEU A 188 7.77 -2.78 10.02
CA LEU A 188 6.99 -3.95 10.44
C LEU A 188 7.62 -5.27 10.04
N THR A 189 8.46 -5.29 9.00
CA THR A 189 9.16 -6.51 8.57
C THR A 189 10.25 -6.94 9.55
N THR A 190 10.88 -5.98 10.22
CA THR A 190 11.88 -6.21 11.27
C THR A 190 11.31 -6.05 12.68
N GLN A 191 10.06 -5.60 12.82
CA GLN A 191 9.40 -5.29 14.10
C GLN A 191 10.18 -4.25 14.95
N GLN A 192 10.79 -3.28 14.30
CA GLN A 192 11.68 -2.32 14.93
C GLN A 192 11.33 -0.88 14.59
N MET A 193 11.58 0.03 15.54
CA MET A 193 11.62 1.46 15.28
C MET A 193 12.99 1.79 14.70
N GLN A 194 13.01 2.33 13.47
CA GLN A 194 14.25 2.63 12.77
C GLN A 194 14.48 4.15 12.69
N PRO A 195 15.71 4.64 12.93
CA PRO A 195 16.00 6.05 12.74
C PRO A 195 15.96 6.43 11.25
N ALA A 196 15.63 7.68 10.95
CA ALA A 196 15.49 8.17 9.58
C ALA A 196 16.74 7.94 8.70
N TRP A 197 17.94 8.08 9.29
CA TRP A 197 19.18 7.80 8.57
C TRP A 197 19.33 6.35 8.14
N TRP A 198 18.80 5.41 8.94
CA TRP A 198 18.81 3.99 8.62
C TRP A 198 17.90 3.70 7.41
N ILE A 199 16.65 4.22 7.43
CA ILE A 199 15.73 4.11 6.28
C ILE A 199 16.37 4.66 5.00
N LYS A 200 16.98 5.88 5.06
CA LYS A 200 17.66 6.46 3.91
C LYS A 200 18.76 5.56 3.37
N LYS A 201 19.60 5.05 4.25
CA LYS A 201 20.76 4.23 3.87
C LYS A 201 20.32 2.87 3.31
N ASP A 202 19.38 2.24 3.99
CA ASP A 202 18.96 0.87 3.64
C ASP A 202 18.19 0.79 2.33
N PHE A 203 17.38 1.82 2.03
CA PHE A 203 16.61 1.92 0.78
C PHE A 203 17.28 2.83 -0.27
N GLY A 204 18.47 3.31 -0.04
CA GLY A 204 19.21 4.16 -1.00
C GLY A 204 18.52 5.49 -1.30
N ILE A 205 17.79 6.07 -0.34
CA ILE A 205 16.99 7.28 -0.54
C ILE A 205 17.88 8.52 -0.44
N CYS A 206 17.95 9.32 -1.50
CA CYS A 206 18.65 10.58 -1.49
C CYS A 206 17.81 11.70 -0.85
N ASP A 207 18.49 12.75 -0.35
CA ASP A 207 17.82 13.89 0.28
C ASP A 207 16.86 14.62 -0.65
N ASN A 208 17.14 14.63 -1.95
CA ASN A 208 16.24 15.25 -2.93
C ASN A 208 14.91 14.50 -3.07
N ALA A 209 14.90 13.17 -2.98
CA ALA A 209 13.70 12.37 -2.99
C ALA A 209 12.80 12.66 -1.77
N VAL A 210 13.42 12.82 -0.59
CA VAL A 210 12.71 13.22 0.63
C VAL A 210 12.16 14.64 0.50
N LYS A 211 12.95 15.60 0.03
CA LYS A 211 12.51 16.99 -0.19
C LYS A 211 11.40 17.11 -1.23
N ALA A 212 11.41 16.26 -2.25
CA ALA A 212 10.36 16.18 -3.26
C ALA A 212 9.05 15.56 -2.72
N GLY A 213 9.08 14.91 -1.55
CA GLY A 213 7.94 14.22 -0.98
C GLY A 213 7.64 12.86 -1.62
N THR A 214 8.61 12.29 -2.34
CA THR A 214 8.47 10.98 -2.99
C THR A 214 8.54 9.85 -1.95
N TYR A 215 9.49 9.95 -1.01
CA TYR A 215 9.73 8.96 0.02
C TYR A 215 9.82 9.60 1.41
N MET A 216 9.63 8.78 2.44
CA MET A 216 9.73 9.17 3.85
C MET A 216 8.81 10.34 4.23
N THR A 217 7.67 10.45 3.57
CA THR A 217 6.65 11.47 3.82
C THR A 217 5.41 10.78 4.41
N PRO A 218 4.93 11.22 5.57
CA PRO A 218 3.72 10.66 6.17
C PRO A 218 2.51 10.99 5.29
N LEU A 219 1.83 9.96 4.78
CA LEU A 219 0.68 10.13 3.91
C LEU A 219 -0.56 10.55 4.72
N THR A 220 -1.34 11.47 4.16
CA THR A 220 -2.70 11.75 4.65
C THR A 220 -3.64 10.59 4.31
N ASP A 221 -4.79 10.50 4.98
CA ASP A 221 -5.78 9.46 4.70
C ASP A 221 -6.30 9.52 3.26
N THR A 222 -6.47 10.73 2.70
CA THR A 222 -6.83 10.90 1.27
C THR A 222 -5.74 10.35 0.34
N GLN A 223 -4.47 10.65 0.62
CA GLN A 223 -3.36 10.09 -0.15
C GLN A 223 -3.28 8.57 0.00
N THR A 224 -3.55 8.08 1.20
CA THR A 224 -3.60 6.64 1.49
C THR A 224 -4.70 5.94 0.69
N VAL A 225 -5.91 6.48 0.64
CA VAL A 225 -6.97 5.95 -0.23
C VAL A 225 -6.60 6.07 -1.71
N ALA A 226 -5.96 7.17 -2.13
CA ALA A 226 -5.48 7.33 -3.51
C ALA A 226 -4.45 6.26 -3.91
N CYS A 227 -3.63 5.75 -2.97
CA CYS A 227 -2.73 4.63 -3.23
C CYS A 227 -3.50 3.36 -3.60
N GLN A 228 -4.72 3.14 -3.09
CA GLN A 228 -5.52 1.96 -3.42
C GLN A 228 -5.99 1.95 -4.88
N MET A 229 -6.08 3.11 -5.53
CA MET A 229 -6.27 3.16 -6.98
C MET A 229 -5.08 2.53 -7.74
N SER A 230 -3.85 2.78 -7.28
CA SER A 230 -2.66 2.12 -7.84
C SER A 230 -2.65 0.62 -7.55
N ASP A 231 -3.10 0.24 -6.37
CA ASP A 231 -3.17 -1.15 -5.94
C ASP A 231 -4.22 -1.94 -6.74
N LEU A 232 -5.35 -1.32 -7.04
CA LEU A 232 -6.37 -1.86 -7.95
C LEU A 232 -5.80 -2.10 -9.35
N ALA A 233 -5.02 -1.14 -9.89
CA ALA A 233 -4.36 -1.27 -11.19
C ALA A 233 -3.31 -2.40 -11.19
N LEU A 234 -2.53 -2.55 -10.10
CA LEU A 234 -1.54 -3.63 -9.98
C LEU A 234 -2.21 -5.00 -9.90
N GLY A 235 -3.30 -5.14 -9.14
CA GLY A 235 -4.08 -6.38 -9.10
C GLY A 235 -4.69 -6.72 -10.46
N TYR A 236 -5.20 -5.71 -11.20
CA TYR A 236 -5.69 -5.88 -12.56
C TYR A 236 -4.59 -6.38 -13.50
N ARG A 237 -3.44 -5.71 -13.49
CA ARG A 237 -2.27 -6.13 -14.28
C ARG A 237 -1.83 -7.55 -13.94
N GLU A 238 -1.79 -7.91 -12.66
CA GLU A 238 -1.41 -9.25 -12.25
C GLU A 238 -2.38 -10.32 -12.77
N LYS A 239 -3.67 -10.01 -12.74
CA LYS A 239 -4.71 -10.93 -13.17
C LYS A 239 -4.82 -11.10 -14.68
N PHE A 240 -4.65 -10.00 -15.43
CA PHE A 240 -4.88 -9.97 -16.90
C PHE A 240 -3.59 -9.82 -17.72
N ASP A 241 -2.44 -9.73 -17.07
CA ASP A 241 -1.11 -9.56 -17.67
C ASP A 241 -1.03 -8.41 -18.70
N ARG A 242 -1.69 -7.29 -18.39
CA ARG A 242 -1.69 -6.13 -19.27
C ARG A 242 -1.77 -4.81 -18.52
N TYR A 243 -1.16 -3.78 -19.13
CA TYR A 243 -1.41 -2.38 -18.84
C TYR A 243 -2.24 -1.78 -19.98
N ASP A 244 -3.35 -1.14 -19.67
CA ASP A 244 -4.29 -0.60 -20.67
C ASP A 244 -4.94 0.70 -20.18
N GLU A 245 -6.04 1.10 -20.81
CA GLU A 245 -6.81 2.28 -20.43
C GLU A 245 -7.33 2.20 -18.98
N PHE A 246 -7.68 1.02 -18.47
CA PHE A 246 -8.13 0.86 -17.09
C PHE A 246 -7.02 1.20 -16.11
N THR A 247 -5.83 0.62 -16.29
CA THR A 247 -4.67 0.89 -15.43
C THR A 247 -4.21 2.34 -15.55
N PHE A 248 -4.28 2.94 -16.74
CA PHE A 248 -4.03 4.36 -16.95
C PHE A 248 -5.03 5.24 -16.18
N CYS A 249 -6.32 4.92 -16.21
CA CYS A 249 -7.36 5.64 -15.46
C CYS A 249 -7.16 5.55 -13.95
N CYS A 250 -6.85 4.37 -13.43
CA CYS A 250 -6.55 4.16 -12.02
C CYS A 250 -5.35 5.02 -11.57
N ALA A 251 -4.24 4.95 -12.31
CA ALA A 251 -3.05 5.72 -12.00
C ALA A 251 -3.29 7.23 -12.08
N SER A 252 -3.98 7.69 -13.13
CA SER A 252 -4.32 9.11 -13.30
C SER A 252 -5.20 9.62 -12.16
N ARG A 253 -6.20 8.84 -11.74
CA ARG A 253 -7.07 9.17 -10.60
C ARG A 253 -6.28 9.23 -9.29
N SER A 254 -5.36 8.30 -9.06
CA SER A 254 -4.47 8.33 -7.89
C SER A 254 -3.66 9.63 -7.84
N LEU A 255 -3.09 10.06 -8.98
CA LEU A 255 -2.25 11.26 -9.09
C LEU A 255 -3.01 12.57 -8.88
N GLU A 256 -4.32 12.61 -9.09
CA GLU A 256 -5.14 13.79 -8.77
C GLU A 256 -5.15 14.11 -7.27
N PHE A 257 -5.04 13.08 -6.41
CA PHE A 257 -5.09 13.23 -4.96
C PHE A 257 -3.74 12.99 -4.27
N TYR A 258 -2.83 12.30 -4.94
CA TYR A 258 -1.45 12.11 -4.50
C TYR A 258 -0.47 12.28 -5.67
N PRO A 259 -0.12 13.53 -6.05
CA PRO A 259 0.74 13.82 -7.21
C PRO A 259 2.12 13.19 -7.16
N MET A 260 2.64 12.89 -5.95
CA MET A 260 3.96 12.27 -5.75
C MET A 260 3.89 10.74 -5.60
N ASN A 261 2.74 10.09 -5.87
CA ASN A 261 2.63 8.64 -5.77
C ASN A 261 3.58 7.93 -6.75
N PRO A 262 4.65 7.27 -6.27
CA PRO A 262 5.64 6.67 -7.16
C PRO A 262 5.05 5.50 -7.96
N ASN A 263 4.17 4.69 -7.33
CA ASN A 263 3.54 3.56 -8.00
C ASN A 263 2.61 4.01 -9.13
N ALA A 264 1.84 5.08 -8.91
CA ALA A 264 0.94 5.60 -9.92
C ALA A 264 1.69 6.14 -11.15
N TRP A 265 2.84 6.82 -10.96
CA TRP A 265 3.65 7.26 -12.09
C TRP A 265 4.24 6.13 -12.90
N ILE A 266 4.71 5.05 -12.24
CA ILE A 266 5.20 3.84 -12.91
C ILE A 266 4.07 3.19 -13.72
N ILE A 267 2.91 2.97 -13.11
CA ILE A 267 1.74 2.35 -13.75
C ILE A 267 1.31 3.20 -14.96
N ARG A 268 1.18 4.52 -14.77
CA ARG A 268 0.81 5.45 -15.86
C ARG A 268 1.77 5.37 -17.04
N GLY A 269 3.09 5.37 -16.78
CA GLY A 269 4.10 5.23 -17.81
C GLY A 269 4.00 3.91 -18.59
N LYS A 270 3.82 2.79 -17.87
CA LYS A 270 3.66 1.46 -18.47
C LYS A 270 2.37 1.34 -19.28
N SER A 271 1.26 1.91 -18.79
CA SER A 271 0.00 1.92 -19.50
C SER A 271 0.11 2.70 -20.83
N LEU A 272 0.71 3.89 -20.79
CA LEU A 272 0.93 4.69 -21.99
C LEU A 272 1.81 3.99 -23.01
N GLU A 273 2.88 3.32 -22.56
CA GLU A 273 3.77 2.54 -23.42
C GLU A 273 3.02 1.42 -24.16
N GLN A 274 2.23 0.61 -23.43
CA GLN A 274 1.47 -0.48 -24.06
C GLN A 274 0.31 0.01 -24.93
N MET A 275 -0.38 1.09 -24.52
CA MET A 275 -1.41 1.72 -25.35
C MET A 275 -0.85 2.24 -26.66
N LEU A 276 0.31 2.90 -26.66
CA LEU A 276 0.99 3.38 -27.86
C LEU A 276 1.43 2.21 -28.74
N GLN A 277 2.08 1.21 -28.19
CA GLN A 277 2.50 0.04 -28.94
C GLN A 277 1.32 -0.69 -29.59
N GLY A 278 0.23 -0.90 -28.85
CA GLY A 278 -1.00 -1.51 -29.37
C GLY A 278 -1.64 -0.67 -30.48
N HIS A 279 -1.61 0.67 -30.36
CA HIS A 279 -2.11 1.57 -31.38
C HIS A 279 -1.26 1.51 -32.68
N LEU A 280 0.05 1.64 -32.56
CA LEU A 280 0.96 1.57 -33.69
C LEU A 280 0.86 0.22 -34.45
N THR A 281 0.76 -0.88 -33.72
CA THR A 281 0.54 -2.21 -34.33
C THR A 281 -0.75 -2.25 -35.15
N ARG A 282 -1.86 -1.67 -34.65
CA ARG A 282 -3.14 -1.64 -35.40
C ARG A 282 -3.13 -0.70 -36.61
N THR A 283 -2.38 0.40 -36.54
CA THR A 283 -2.32 1.44 -37.56
C THR A 283 -1.11 1.29 -38.49
N GLN A 284 -0.40 0.15 -38.43
CA GLN A 284 0.80 -0.12 -39.23
C GLN A 284 1.84 1.02 -39.11
N ASP A 285 2.22 1.33 -37.85
CA ASP A 285 3.17 2.36 -37.49
C ASP A 285 2.80 3.80 -37.91
N THR A 286 1.51 4.05 -38.19
CA THR A 286 1.04 5.39 -38.47
C THR A 286 1.02 6.24 -37.19
N ILE A 287 1.76 7.35 -37.22
CA ILE A 287 1.75 8.35 -36.15
C ILE A 287 0.64 9.37 -36.44
N ASP A 288 -0.53 9.12 -35.90
CA ASP A 288 -1.69 10.00 -35.95
C ASP A 288 -1.80 10.91 -34.71
N GLU A 289 -2.88 11.68 -34.61
CA GLU A 289 -3.13 12.59 -33.50
C GLU A 289 -3.19 11.86 -32.15
N TYR A 290 -3.74 10.63 -32.11
CA TYR A 290 -3.80 9.83 -30.89
C TYR A 290 -2.41 9.36 -30.44
N ALA A 291 -1.59 8.86 -31.36
CA ALA A 291 -0.22 8.47 -31.09
C ALA A 291 0.62 9.66 -30.59
N LEU A 292 0.48 10.84 -31.19
CA LEU A 292 1.14 12.07 -30.75
C LEU A 292 0.70 12.47 -29.33
N HIS A 293 -0.58 12.32 -29.01
CA HIS A 293 -1.09 12.60 -27.67
C HIS A 293 -0.50 11.64 -26.62
N LEU A 294 -0.44 10.33 -26.91
CA LEU A 294 0.19 9.37 -26.01
C LEU A 294 1.69 9.67 -25.81
N LEU A 295 2.42 10.02 -26.88
CA LEU A 295 3.83 10.43 -26.78
C LEU A 295 4.02 11.66 -25.89
N TYR A 296 3.14 12.65 -25.99
CA TYR A 296 3.15 13.83 -25.12
C TYR A 296 2.97 13.45 -23.64
N LEU A 297 1.99 12.58 -23.34
CA LEU A 297 1.75 12.11 -21.96
C LEU A 297 2.90 11.26 -21.43
N MET A 298 3.57 10.49 -22.27
CA MET A 298 4.75 9.72 -21.90
C MET A 298 5.93 10.62 -21.54
N GLU A 299 6.12 11.72 -22.28
CA GLU A 299 7.18 12.68 -21.94
C GLU A 299 6.91 13.39 -20.62
N ASP A 300 5.66 13.78 -20.35
CA ASP A 300 5.23 14.30 -19.05
C ASP A 300 5.53 13.32 -17.90
N ALA A 301 5.20 12.03 -18.09
CA ALA A 301 5.49 11.00 -17.10
C ALA A 301 7.00 10.82 -16.86
N LYS A 302 7.83 10.85 -17.90
CA LYS A 302 9.31 10.78 -17.79
C LYS A 302 9.87 11.96 -17.01
N LEU A 303 9.39 13.18 -17.28
CA LEU A 303 9.83 14.38 -16.58
C LEU A 303 9.50 14.29 -15.08
N HIS A 304 8.30 13.80 -14.74
CA HIS A 304 7.88 13.59 -13.35
C HIS A 304 8.75 12.53 -12.65
N LEU A 305 8.96 11.38 -13.27
CA LEU A 305 9.82 10.32 -12.72
C LEU A 305 11.24 10.82 -12.47
N LYS A 306 11.78 11.63 -13.39
CA LYS A 306 13.11 12.23 -13.22
C LYS A 306 13.16 13.25 -12.07
N SER A 307 12.12 14.09 -11.93
CA SER A 307 12.06 15.13 -10.89
C SER A 307 11.71 14.58 -9.51
N SER A 308 11.15 13.38 -9.43
CA SER A 308 10.81 12.71 -8.18
C SER A 308 11.99 12.03 -7.50
N TYR A 309 13.14 11.95 -8.18
CA TYR A 309 14.35 11.29 -7.67
C TYR A 309 14.11 9.85 -7.21
N MET A 310 13.25 9.13 -7.92
CA MET A 310 12.98 7.73 -7.59
C MET A 310 14.24 6.89 -7.69
N THR A 311 14.45 6.04 -6.69
CA THR A 311 15.58 5.11 -6.61
C THR A 311 15.11 3.71 -7.01
N GLU A 312 15.88 3.02 -7.84
CA GLU A 312 15.69 1.60 -8.11
C GLU A 312 16.35 0.77 -7.01
N GLU A 313 15.63 -0.20 -6.48
CA GLU A 313 16.16 -1.16 -5.53
C GLU A 313 16.98 -2.22 -6.26
N THR A 314 18.17 -2.51 -5.77
CA THR A 314 19.04 -3.57 -6.30
C THR A 314 18.76 -4.91 -5.60
N GLU A 315 19.13 -6.03 -6.24
CA GLU A 315 19.05 -7.36 -5.61
C GLU A 315 19.88 -7.44 -4.32
N GLU A 316 21.06 -6.82 -4.30
CA GLU A 316 21.91 -6.76 -3.09
C GLU A 316 21.21 -6.05 -1.92
N MET A 317 20.53 -4.92 -2.19
CA MET A 317 19.74 -4.22 -1.16
C MET A 317 18.59 -5.08 -0.64
N LEU A 318 17.94 -5.82 -1.53
CA LEU A 318 16.83 -6.69 -1.20
C LEU A 318 17.28 -7.87 -0.33
N GLU A 319 18.34 -8.59 -0.72
CA GLU A 319 18.87 -9.71 0.05
C GLU A 319 19.36 -9.27 1.44
N ARG A 320 20.04 -8.14 1.53
CA ARG A 320 20.43 -7.57 2.83
C ARG A 320 19.23 -7.32 3.75
N ARG A 321 18.13 -6.76 3.22
CA ARG A 321 16.92 -6.51 4.03
C ARG A 321 16.23 -7.80 4.44
N LYS A 322 16.25 -8.81 3.59
CA LYS A 322 15.75 -10.14 3.92
C LYS A 322 16.52 -10.76 5.09
N GLU A 323 17.85 -10.71 5.04
CA GLU A 323 18.70 -11.17 6.14
C GLU A 323 18.41 -10.41 7.44
N GLN A 324 18.31 -9.09 7.37
CA GLN A 324 18.00 -8.25 8.55
C GLN A 324 16.62 -8.60 9.13
N ALA A 325 15.60 -8.77 8.30
CA ALA A 325 14.27 -9.14 8.75
C ALA A 325 14.26 -10.53 9.40
N PHE A 326 14.98 -11.49 8.81
CA PHE A 326 15.12 -12.84 9.36
C PHE A 326 15.80 -12.85 10.73
N GLU A 327 16.95 -12.16 10.87
CA GLU A 327 17.66 -12.06 12.15
C GLU A 327 16.83 -11.32 13.21
N ALA A 328 16.15 -10.24 12.84
CA ALA A 328 15.28 -9.52 13.77
C ALA A 328 14.15 -10.41 14.31
N GLN A 329 13.50 -11.19 13.44
CA GLN A 329 12.42 -12.09 13.83
C GLN A 329 12.93 -13.26 14.69
N LYS A 330 14.11 -13.79 14.38
CA LYS A 330 14.78 -14.81 15.20
C LYS A 330 15.07 -14.29 16.61
N HIS A 331 15.65 -13.10 16.75
CA HIS A 331 15.92 -12.48 18.04
C HIS A 331 14.64 -12.18 18.83
N ALA A 332 13.57 -11.74 18.17
CA ALA A 332 12.28 -11.54 18.82
C ALA A 332 11.74 -12.84 19.44
N ASN A 333 11.84 -13.95 18.71
CA ASN A 333 11.41 -15.27 19.18
C ASN A 333 12.30 -15.80 20.33
N GLU A 334 13.62 -15.64 20.25
CA GLU A 334 14.56 -16.07 21.30
C GLU A 334 14.33 -15.32 22.62
N ASN A 335 14.16 -14.00 22.56
CA ASN A 335 13.85 -13.17 23.73
C ASN A 335 12.50 -13.51 24.37
N TYR A 336 11.62 -14.12 23.64
CA TYR A 336 10.31 -14.56 24.10
C TYR A 336 10.36 -15.87 24.87
N LEU A 337 11.19 -16.82 24.41
CA LEU A 337 11.35 -18.13 25.05
C LEU A 337 12.14 -18.05 26.37
N GLN A 338 12.80 -16.92 26.67
CA GLN A 338 13.58 -16.68 27.87
C GLN A 338 12.80 -15.96 29.03
N LYS A 339 11.57 -15.55 28.76
CA LYS A 339 10.67 -14.91 29.76
C LYS A 339 9.54 -15.84 30.16
#